data_747100bb82234b3d0d7d015359959e2c
#
_entry.id   747100bb82234b3d0d7d015359959e2c
#
_cell.length_a   1.000
_cell.length_b   1.000
_cell.length_c   1.000
_cell.angle_alpha   90.00
_cell.angle_beta   90.00
_cell.angle_gamma   90.00
#
_symmetry.space_group_name_H-M   'P 1'
#
loop_
_entity.id
_entity.type
_entity.pdbx_description
1 polymer ?
#
loop_
_entity_poly.entity_id
_entity_poly.type
_entity_poly.pdbx_seq_one_letter_code
_entity_poly.pdbx_strand_id
1 'polypeptide(L)'
;AYPKDQIQTPPQYIKMARFARLSRNYKECKDWLEQGLHARRCRGCFYGVCHRILYEKALLYEKQRNYAMARSMYEEAIRVCGQNAFYEACLKRIEDKK
;
A
#
# COMPACT_ATOMS: atom_id res chain seq x y z
N ALA A 1 -12.69 3.62 -17.81
CA ALA A 1 -12.12 4.28 -16.64
C ALA A 1 -13.20 4.52 -15.60
N TYR A 2 -12.89 4.29 -14.34
CA TYR A 2 -13.83 4.58 -13.25
C TYR A 2 -13.92 6.08 -13.07
N PRO A 3 -15.13 6.64 -12.96
CA PRO A 3 -15.26 8.03 -12.53
C PRO A 3 -14.65 8.20 -11.14
N LYS A 4 -13.89 9.26 -10.94
CA LYS A 4 -13.19 9.48 -9.67
C LYS A 4 -14.15 9.59 -8.49
N ASP A 5 -15.35 10.07 -8.72
CA ASP A 5 -16.36 10.21 -7.68
C ASP A 5 -16.94 8.88 -7.19
N GLN A 6 -16.73 7.79 -7.93
CA GLN A 6 -17.16 6.46 -7.52
C GLN A 6 -16.11 5.73 -6.68
N ILE A 7 -14.87 6.23 -6.69
CA ILE A 7 -13.79 5.64 -5.89
C ILE A 7 -13.65 6.46 -4.61
N GLN A 8 -14.31 6.00 -3.55
CA GLN A 8 -14.42 6.79 -2.31
C GLN A 8 -13.67 6.22 -1.12
N THR A 9 -13.26 4.96 -1.18
CA THR A 9 -12.62 4.30 -0.03
C THR A 9 -11.30 3.64 -0.42
N PRO A 10 -10.37 3.52 0.54
CA PRO A 10 -9.08 2.88 0.26
C PRO A 10 -9.15 1.50 -0.39
N PRO A 11 -10.08 0.59 -0.03
CA PRO A 11 -10.15 -0.71 -0.69
C PRO A 11 -10.33 -0.64 -2.20
N GLN A 12 -11.06 0.34 -2.69
CA GLN A 12 -11.25 0.52 -4.13
C GLN A 12 -9.96 0.93 -4.82
N TYR A 13 -9.20 1.84 -4.20
CA TYR A 13 -7.90 2.25 -4.71
C TYR A 13 -6.90 1.10 -4.67
N ILE A 14 -6.94 0.27 -3.62
CA ILE A 14 -6.08 -0.92 -3.53
C ILE A 14 -6.34 -1.85 -4.71
N LYS A 15 -7.60 -2.08 -5.04
CA LYS A 15 -7.98 -2.94 -6.16
C LYS A 15 -7.40 -2.42 -7.47
N MET A 16 -7.54 -1.14 -7.74
CA MET A 16 -7.01 -0.52 -8.95
C MET A 16 -5.49 -0.58 -8.99
N ALA A 17 -4.85 -0.34 -7.85
CA ALA A 17 -3.40 -0.42 -7.75
C ALA A 17 -2.89 -1.84 -8.01
N ARG A 18 -3.60 -2.86 -7.50
CA ARG A 18 -3.22 -4.26 -7.74
C ARG A 18 -3.28 -4.61 -9.23
N PHE A 19 -4.33 -4.18 -9.91
CA PHE A 19 -4.43 -4.41 -11.34
C PHE A 19 -3.26 -3.78 -12.09
N ALA A 20 -2.94 -2.54 -11.75
CA ALA A 20 -1.82 -1.84 -12.36
C ALA A 20 -0.49 -2.56 -12.09
N ARG A 21 -0.27 -3.00 -10.85
CA ARG A 21 0.95 -3.71 -10.46
C ARG A 21 1.08 -5.03 -11.22
N LEU A 22 0.00 -5.80 -11.29
CA LEU A 22 -0.01 -7.09 -12.00
C LEU A 22 0.22 -6.91 -13.49
N SER A 23 -0.21 -5.78 -14.04
CA SER A 23 0.01 -5.42 -15.44
C SER A 23 1.37 -4.77 -15.66
N ARG A 24 2.21 -4.69 -14.63
CA ARG A 24 3.54 -4.06 -14.64
C ARG A 24 3.50 -2.56 -14.94
N ASN A 25 2.36 -1.94 -14.73
CA ASN A 25 2.22 -0.49 -14.86
C ASN A 25 2.46 0.16 -13.49
N TYR A 26 3.73 0.23 -13.10
CA TYR A 26 4.10 0.66 -11.74
C TYR A 26 3.81 2.13 -11.49
N LYS A 27 3.89 2.95 -12.51
CA LYS A 27 3.57 4.37 -12.39
C LYS A 27 2.08 4.55 -12.03
N GLU A 28 1.21 3.87 -12.74
CA GLU A 28 -0.23 3.92 -12.47
C GLU A 28 -0.54 3.34 -11.09
N CYS A 29 0.14 2.25 -10.72
CA CYS A 29 0.00 1.65 -9.42
C CYS A 29 0.31 2.67 -8.31
N LYS A 30 1.42 3.37 -8.45
CA LYS A 30 1.83 4.40 -7.49
C LYS A 30 0.80 5.51 -7.41
N ASP A 31 0.30 5.96 -8.56
CA ASP A 31 -0.71 7.03 -8.61
C ASP A 31 -1.98 6.63 -7.88
N TRP A 32 -2.47 5.40 -8.08
CA TRP A 32 -3.63 4.90 -7.39
C TRP A 32 -3.43 4.83 -5.88
N LEU A 33 -2.26 4.37 -5.45
CA LEU A 33 -1.94 4.26 -4.03
C LEU A 33 -1.86 5.63 -3.37
N GLU A 34 -1.26 6.61 -4.04
CA GLU A 34 -1.18 7.96 -3.51
C GLU A 34 -2.56 8.61 -3.39
N GLN A 35 -3.42 8.41 -4.38
CA GLN A 35 -4.78 8.87 -4.29
C GLN A 35 -5.53 8.21 -3.14
N GLY A 36 -5.28 6.93 -2.91
CA GLY A 36 -5.88 6.19 -1.80
C GLY A 36 -5.46 6.73 -0.44
N LEU A 37 -4.24 7.21 -0.31
CA LEU A 37 -3.77 7.82 0.95
C LEU A 37 -4.50 9.10 1.29
N HIS A 38 -4.98 9.81 0.28
CA HIS A 38 -5.73 11.06 0.46
C HIS A 38 -7.24 10.87 0.41
N ALA A 39 -7.70 9.62 0.23
CA ALA A 39 -9.12 9.32 0.15
C ALA A 39 -9.77 9.36 1.54
N ARG A 40 -11.10 9.33 1.54
CA ARG A 40 -11.86 9.25 2.77
C ARG A 40 -11.46 8.00 3.55
N ARG A 41 -11.40 8.15 4.88
CA ARG A 41 -11.14 7.01 5.75
C ARG A 41 -12.22 5.95 5.59
N CYS A 42 -11.85 4.70 5.74
CA CYS A 42 -12.81 3.63 5.88
C CYS A 42 -13.63 3.85 7.16
N ARG A 43 -14.89 3.47 7.10
CA ARG A 43 -15.77 3.56 8.26
C ARG A 43 -15.19 2.71 9.40
N GLY A 44 -15.04 3.31 10.58
CA GLY A 44 -14.45 2.63 11.73
C GLY A 44 -12.94 2.74 11.84
N CYS A 45 -12.30 3.36 10.88
CA CYS A 45 -10.85 3.57 10.93
C CYS A 45 -10.53 4.84 11.72
N PHE A 46 -9.69 4.71 12.73
CA PHE A 46 -9.31 5.84 13.59
C PHE A 46 -8.10 6.60 13.09
N TYR A 47 -7.35 6.00 12.17
CA TYR A 47 -6.10 6.56 11.67
C TYR A 47 -6.32 7.30 10.36
N GLY A 48 -5.54 8.35 10.14
CA GLY A 48 -5.64 9.15 8.92
C GLY A 48 -5.09 8.46 7.68
N VAL A 49 -4.31 7.39 7.87
CA VAL A 49 -3.65 6.68 6.79
C VAL A 49 -4.06 5.21 6.86
N CYS A 50 -4.37 4.65 5.69
CA CYS A 50 -4.76 3.24 5.62
C CYS A 50 -3.50 2.37 5.58
N HIS A 51 -3.33 1.48 6.59
CA HIS A 51 -2.18 0.60 6.63
C HIS A 51 -2.13 -0.36 5.44
N ARG A 52 -3.28 -0.71 4.88
CA ARG A 52 -3.34 -1.60 3.71
C ARG A 52 -2.79 -0.92 2.45
N ILE A 53 -2.99 0.40 2.33
CA ILE A 53 -2.39 1.19 1.26
C ILE A 53 -0.87 1.19 1.41
N LEU A 54 -0.38 1.36 2.64
CA LEU A 54 1.06 1.31 2.91
C LEU A 54 1.65 -0.05 2.56
N TYR A 55 0.93 -1.12 2.88
CA TYR A 55 1.34 -2.48 2.50
C TYR A 55 1.46 -2.62 0.98
N GLU A 56 0.48 -2.14 0.23
CA GLU A 56 0.54 -2.21 -1.23
C GLU A 56 1.68 -1.37 -1.80
N LYS A 57 1.97 -0.21 -1.20
CA LYS A 57 3.14 0.58 -1.60
C LYS A 57 4.43 -0.18 -1.35
N ALA A 58 4.51 -0.90 -0.22
CA ALA A 58 5.68 -1.72 0.06
C ALA A 58 5.88 -2.79 -1.00
N LEU A 59 4.80 -3.47 -1.40
CA LEU A 59 4.86 -4.46 -2.48
C LEU A 59 5.34 -3.85 -3.80
N LEU A 60 4.88 -2.66 -4.10
CA LEU A 60 5.31 -1.94 -5.30
C LEU A 60 6.82 -1.68 -5.25
N TYR A 61 7.33 -1.18 -4.13
CA TYR A 61 8.76 -0.95 -3.98
C TYR A 61 9.58 -2.23 -4.06
N GLU A 62 9.06 -3.35 -3.53
CA GLU A 62 9.73 -4.65 -3.67
C GLU A 62 9.84 -5.05 -5.14
N LYS A 63 8.80 -4.83 -5.93
CA LYS A 63 8.82 -5.12 -7.37
C LYS A 63 9.86 -4.27 -8.10
N GLN A 64 10.10 -3.07 -7.62
CA GLN A 64 11.10 -2.16 -8.17
C GLN A 64 12.48 -2.37 -7.55
N ARG A 65 12.62 -3.37 -6.68
CA ARG A 65 13.86 -3.69 -5.95
C ARG A 65 14.35 -2.55 -5.06
N ASN A 66 13.43 -1.70 -4.65
CA ASN A 66 13.73 -0.63 -3.69
C ASN A 66 13.39 -1.11 -2.29
N TYR A 67 14.25 -1.96 -1.74
CA TYR A 67 13.96 -2.62 -0.47
C TYR A 67 14.00 -1.68 0.73
N ALA A 68 14.79 -0.63 0.66
CA ALA A 68 14.82 0.38 1.71
C ALA A 68 13.47 1.06 1.88
N MET A 69 12.85 1.45 0.76
CA MET A 69 11.53 2.07 0.79
C MET A 69 10.44 1.06 1.15
N ALA A 70 10.57 -0.17 0.66
CA ALA A 70 9.62 -1.23 1.00
C ALA A 70 9.62 -1.47 2.51
N ARG A 71 10.80 -1.55 3.12
CA ARG A 71 10.95 -1.70 4.56
C ARG A 71 10.26 -0.55 5.31
N SER A 72 10.53 0.67 4.87
CA SER A 72 9.93 1.86 5.48
C SER A 72 8.40 1.80 5.46
N MET A 73 7.83 1.35 4.34
CA MET A 73 6.38 1.24 4.20
C MET A 73 5.79 0.16 5.09
N TYR A 74 6.46 -0.99 5.23
CA TYR A 74 6.00 -2.04 6.14
C TYR A 74 6.07 -1.58 7.59
N GLU A 75 7.14 -0.90 7.98
CA GLU A 75 7.29 -0.37 9.32
C GLU A 75 6.19 0.66 9.63
N GLU A 76 5.89 1.51 8.67
CA GLU A 76 4.83 2.50 8.79
C GLU A 76 3.46 1.82 8.93
N ALA A 77 3.22 0.75 8.17
CA ALA A 77 1.97 -0.01 8.25
C ALA A 77 1.80 -0.62 9.64
N ILE A 78 2.87 -1.16 10.20
CA ILE A 78 2.84 -1.72 11.56
C ILE A 78 2.55 -0.62 12.58
N ARG A 79 3.15 0.54 12.42
CA ARG A 79 2.92 1.66 13.32
C ARG A 79 1.46 2.10 13.32
N VAL A 80 0.82 2.06 12.17
CA VAL A 80 -0.58 2.48 12.03
C VAL A 80 -1.55 1.44 12.56
N CYS A 81 -1.34 0.17 12.23
CA CYS A 81 -2.28 -0.89 12.62
C CYS A 81 -1.91 -1.60 13.92
N GLY A 82 -0.71 -1.35 14.44
CA GLY A 82 -0.20 -2.07 15.59
C GLY A 82 0.50 -3.36 15.19
N GLN A 83 0.82 -4.18 16.16
CA GLN A 83 1.53 -5.43 15.95
C GLN A 83 0.76 -6.34 14.97
N ASN A 84 1.45 -6.77 13.92
CA ASN A 84 0.82 -7.58 12.87
C ASN A 84 1.84 -8.59 12.34
N ALA A 85 1.58 -9.87 12.64
CA ALA A 85 2.48 -10.96 12.27
C ALA A 85 2.71 -11.04 10.76
N PHE A 86 1.70 -10.71 9.96
CA PHE A 86 1.83 -10.74 8.50
C PHE A 86 2.83 -9.70 8.00
N TYR A 87 2.75 -8.47 8.51
CA TYR A 87 3.69 -7.42 8.10
C TYR A 87 5.09 -7.67 8.64
N GLU A 88 5.19 -8.23 9.85
CA GLU A 88 6.48 -8.61 10.41
C GLU A 88 7.16 -9.70 9.58
N ALA A 89 6.37 -10.65 9.08
CA ALA A 89 6.89 -11.69 8.16
C ALA A 89 7.39 -11.07 6.86
N CYS A 90 6.70 -10.03 6.35
CA CYS A 90 7.13 -9.31 5.16
C CYS A 90 8.48 -8.62 5.39
N LEU A 91 8.65 -8.00 6.56
CA LEU A 91 9.93 -7.37 6.93
C LEU A 91 11.06 -8.38 6.96
N LYS A 92 10.81 -9.55 7.56
CA LYS A 92 11.80 -10.63 7.61
C LYS A 92 12.18 -11.08 6.21
N ARG A 93 11.20 -11.21 5.33
CA ARG A 93 11.43 -11.65 3.96
C ARG A 93 12.39 -10.71 3.23
N ILE A 94 12.27 -9.41 3.43
CA ILE A 94 13.10 -8.44 2.70
C ILE A 94 14.42 -8.13 3.39
N GLU A 95 14.62 -8.53 4.65
CA GLU A 95 15.88 -8.33 5.34
C GLU A 95 17.06 -9.00 4.63
N ASP A 96 16.80 -10.17 4.03
CA ASP A 96 17.82 -10.92 3.30
C ASP A 96 18.10 -10.37 1.90
N LYS A 97 17.30 -9.40 1.46
CA LYS A 97 17.42 -8.81 0.13
C LYS A 97 17.98 -7.40 0.26
N LYS A 98 19.19 -7.22 -0.21
CA LYS A 98 19.86 -5.92 -0.19
C LYS A 98 20.24 -5.46 -1.58
#